data_7c90f6e1329024c2d301f15a7a6d06c7
#
_entry.id   7c90f6e1329024c2d301f15a7a6d06c7
#
_cell.length_a   1.000
_cell.length_b   1.000
_cell.length_c   1.000
_cell.angle_alpha   90.00
_cell.angle_beta   90.00
_cell.angle_gamma   90.00
#
_symmetry.space_group_name_H-M   'P 1'
#
loop_
_entity.id
_entity.type
_entity.pdbx_description
1 polymer ?
#
loop_
_entity_poly.entity_id
_entity_poly.type
_entity_poly.pdbx_seq_one_letter_code
_entity_poly.pdbx_strand_id
1 'polypeptide(L)' 'MYTKESLKKSTLTELREIAKKLQLDGYERLKKEYLIEEIKK' A
#
# COMPACT_ATOMS: atom_id res chain seq x y z
N MET A 1 -8.88 8.75 -4.10
CA MET A 1 -9.33 7.37 -3.90
C MET A 1 -8.37 6.40 -4.57
N TYR A 2 -7.96 5.37 -3.89
CA TYR A 2 -6.99 4.43 -4.44
C TYR A 2 -7.68 3.23 -5.07
N THR A 3 -7.29 2.92 -6.30
CA THR A 3 -7.78 1.73 -6.98
C THR A 3 -6.68 0.69 -7.05
N LYS A 4 -7.05 -0.55 -7.27
CA LYS A 4 -6.08 -1.63 -7.39
C LYS A 4 -5.10 -1.38 -8.52
N GLU A 5 -5.61 -0.89 -9.65
CA GLU A 5 -4.76 -0.60 -10.80
C GLU A 5 -3.79 0.54 -10.51
N SER A 6 -4.26 1.58 -9.87
CA SER A 6 -3.43 2.71 -9.49
C SER A 6 -2.32 2.25 -8.56
N LEU A 7 -2.66 1.42 -7.57
CA LEU A 7 -1.69 0.92 -6.61
C LEU A 7 -0.69 -0.03 -7.24
N LYS A 8 -1.09 -0.79 -8.25
CA LYS A 8 -0.18 -1.66 -8.96
C LYS A 8 0.88 -0.89 -9.72
N LYS A 9 0.54 0.29 -10.20
CA LYS A 9 1.47 1.15 -10.92
C LYS A 9 2.41 1.90 -9.99
N SER A 10 2.07 1.97 -8.71
CA SER A 10 2.91 2.64 -7.73
C SER A 10 4.12 1.79 -7.36
N THR A 11 5.21 2.46 -7.01
CA THR A 11 6.39 1.76 -6.53
C THR A 11 6.16 1.30 -5.10
N LEU A 12 7.00 0.36 -4.64
CA LEU A 12 6.91 -0.12 -3.27
C LEU A 12 7.08 1.03 -2.27
N THR A 13 7.99 1.96 -2.57
CA THR A 13 8.21 3.12 -1.71
C THR A 13 6.95 3.96 -1.58
N GLU A 14 6.26 4.18 -2.69
CA GLU A 14 5.00 4.94 -2.67
C GLU A 14 3.94 4.23 -1.86
N LEU A 15 3.84 2.93 -2.00
CA LEU A 15 2.87 2.14 -1.25
C LEU A 15 3.15 2.20 0.25
N ARG A 16 4.42 2.17 0.62
CA ARG A 16 4.80 2.29 2.03
C ARG A 16 4.43 3.65 2.60
N GLU A 17 4.61 4.70 1.82
CA GLU A 17 4.24 6.04 2.26
C GLU A 17 2.73 6.16 2.45
N ILE A 18 1.95 5.58 1.54
CA ILE A 18 0.51 5.58 1.68
C ILE A 18 0.09 4.81 2.93
N ALA A 19 0.70 3.65 3.15
CA ALA A 19 0.41 2.83 4.31
C ALA A 19 0.76 3.57 5.61
N LYS A 20 1.85 4.32 5.59
CA LYS A 20 2.25 5.11 6.74
C LYS A 20 1.23 6.19 7.05
N LYS A 21 0.72 6.85 6.01
CA LYS A 21 -0.31 7.87 6.20
C LYS A 21 -1.59 7.30 6.75
N LEU A 22 -1.91 6.06 6.36
CA LEU A 22 -3.09 5.38 6.84
C LEU A 22 -2.85 4.70 8.18
N GLN A 23 -1.64 4.80 8.72
CA GLN A 23 -1.26 4.23 10.01
C GLN A 23 -1.47 2.72 10.07
N LEU A 24 -1.13 2.04 8.98
CA LEU A 24 -1.21 0.59 8.94
C LEU A 24 -0.06 -0.04 9.72
N ASP A 25 -0.39 -0.95 10.62
CA ASP A 25 0.63 -1.66 11.40
C ASP A 25 1.29 -2.75 10.58
N GLY A 26 2.61 -2.85 10.72
CA GLY A 26 3.35 -3.92 10.09
C GLY A 26 3.49 -3.81 8.59
N TYR A 27 3.20 -2.66 8.03
CA TYR A 27 3.27 -2.49 6.58
C TYR A 27 4.68 -2.74 6.02
N GLU A 28 5.70 -2.56 6.86
CA GLU A 28 7.08 -2.78 6.44
C GLU A 28 7.37 -4.24 6.15
N ARG A 29 6.58 -5.14 6.73
CA ARG A 29 6.74 -6.58 6.54
C ARG A 29 5.91 -7.12 5.40
N LEU A 30 4.99 -6.32 4.88
CA LEU A 30 4.09 -6.76 3.83
C LEU A 30 4.72 -6.65 2.46
N LYS A 31 4.37 -7.59 1.61
CA LYS A 31 4.79 -7.54 0.21
C LYS A 31 3.90 -6.53 -0.52
N LYS A 32 4.33 -6.14 -1.72
CA LYS A 32 3.59 -5.16 -2.50
C LYS A 32 2.13 -5.55 -2.68
N GLU A 33 1.86 -6.81 -2.96
CA GLU A 33 0.50 -7.28 -3.16
C GLU A 33 -0.35 -7.11 -1.90
N TYR A 34 0.22 -7.44 -0.77
CA TYR A 34 -0.49 -7.30 0.50
C TYR A 34 -0.70 -5.84 0.87
N LEU A 35 0.29 -5.00 0.57
CA LEU A 35 0.13 -3.57 0.80
C LEU A 35 -1.03 -3.01 -0.01
N ILE A 36 -1.12 -3.43 -1.27
CA ILE A 36 -2.21 -2.99 -2.13
C ILE A 36 -3.56 -3.38 -1.54
N GLU A 37 -3.67 -4.60 -1.07
CA GLU A 37 -4.93 -5.07 -0.48
C GLU A 37 -5.29 -4.31 0.79
N GLU A 38 -4.31 -4.05 1.64
CA GLU A 38 -4.56 -3.33 2.88
C GLU A 38 -4.94 -1.88 2.63
N ILE A 39 -4.28 -1.24 1.68
CA ILE A 39 -4.59 0.14 1.33
C ILE A 39 -5.98 0.23 0.68
N LYS A 40 -6.30 -0.76 -0.13
CA LYS A 40 -7.56 -0.79 -0.86
C LYS A 40 -8.78 -0.98 0.07
N LYS A 41 -8.57 -1.60 1.21
CA LYS A 41 -9.67 -1.75 2.16
C LYS A 41 -10.18 -0.39 2.58
#